data_f4025f50c4ac17cb7ded7d06645bc664
#
_entry.id   f4025f50c4ac17cb7ded7d06645bc664
#
_cell.length_a   1.000
_cell.length_b   1.000
_cell.length_c   1.000
_cell.angle_alpha   90.00
_cell.angle_beta   90.00
_cell.angle_gamma   90.00
#
_symmetry.space_group_name_H-M   'P 1'
#
loop_
_entity.id
_entity.type
_entity.pdbx_description
1 polymer ?
#
loop_
_entity_poly.entity_id
_entity_poly.type
_entity_poly.pdbx_seq_one_letter_code
_entity_poly.pdbx_strand_id
1 'polypeptide(L)'
;MARILQHLRTSPIPTINPAKPLLPGAPPPSHLPLNPILYLTLAIDSVAPLMRIRSQKGAAGGGVALQIPVPLGQRQRRAAALGWILGNASKRNNVGSGRGSLAQRIAQELIAVVEGRSSIWDRRNAMHKQGVAARANIVLPRKR
;
A
#
# COMPACT_ATOMS: atom_id res chain seq x y z
N MET A 1 8.76 -9.32 -13.40
CA MET A 1 7.43 -9.87 -13.04
C MET A 1 7.45 -11.40 -12.88
N ALA A 2 7.90 -12.17 -13.86
CA ALA A 2 7.89 -13.64 -13.78
C ALA A 2 8.61 -14.20 -12.54
N ARG A 3 9.75 -13.66 -12.18
CA ARG A 3 10.51 -14.06 -10.98
C ARG A 3 9.78 -13.73 -9.68
N ILE A 4 9.09 -12.60 -9.63
CA ILE A 4 8.27 -12.23 -8.47
C ILE A 4 7.15 -13.24 -8.27
N LEU A 5 6.43 -13.57 -9.34
CA LEU A 5 5.35 -14.56 -9.29
C LEU A 5 5.87 -15.95 -8.89
N GLN A 6 7.05 -16.33 -9.37
CA GLN A 6 7.68 -17.60 -8.99
C GLN A 6 8.02 -17.63 -7.49
N HIS A 7 8.59 -16.56 -6.95
CA HIS A 7 8.89 -16.46 -5.52
C HIS A 7 7.62 -16.54 -4.67
N LEU A 8 6.54 -15.89 -5.10
CA LEU A 8 5.26 -15.98 -4.41
C LEU A 8 4.70 -17.40 -4.44
N ARG A 9 4.80 -18.08 -5.58
CA ARG A 9 4.29 -19.44 -5.76
C ARG A 9 5.02 -20.46 -4.88
N THR A 10 6.33 -20.28 -4.69
CA THR A 10 7.16 -21.18 -3.88
C THR A 10 7.21 -20.80 -2.41
N SER A 11 6.58 -19.70 -2.02
CA SER A 11 6.55 -19.24 -0.64
C SER A 11 5.66 -20.13 0.24
N PRO A 12 5.92 -20.20 1.57
CA PRO A 12 5.02 -20.88 2.50
C PRO A 12 3.68 -20.16 2.59
N ILE A 13 2.69 -20.85 3.15
CA ILE A 13 1.36 -20.27 3.41
C ILE A 13 1.51 -19.07 4.35
N PRO A 14 0.96 -17.88 3.98
CA PRO A 14 1.09 -16.70 4.83
C PRO A 14 0.25 -16.81 6.10
N THR A 15 0.77 -16.26 7.19
CA THR A 15 0.05 -16.13 8.46
C THR A 15 -0.69 -14.81 8.49
N ILE A 16 -2.02 -14.83 8.51
CA ILE A 16 -2.84 -13.62 8.48
C ILE A 16 -2.93 -12.99 9.86
N ASN A 17 -2.67 -11.69 9.93
CA ASN A 17 -2.81 -10.91 11.16
C ASN A 17 -4.22 -10.28 11.21
N PRO A 18 -5.07 -10.61 12.21
CA PRO A 18 -6.41 -10.05 12.32
C PRO A 18 -6.43 -8.53 12.55
N ALA A 19 -5.37 -7.97 13.12
CA ALA A 19 -5.26 -6.53 13.33
C ALA A 19 -5.04 -5.71 12.04
N LYS A 20 -4.66 -6.39 10.97
CA LYS A 20 -4.39 -5.80 9.64
C LYS A 20 -5.23 -6.51 8.60
N PRO A 21 -6.55 -6.23 8.54
CA PRO A 21 -7.46 -6.96 7.70
C PRO A 21 -7.16 -6.74 6.22
N LEU A 22 -7.15 -7.81 5.46
CA LEU A 22 -7.08 -7.78 4.01
C LEU A 22 -8.42 -7.32 3.41
N LEU A 23 -8.44 -7.12 2.09
CA LEU A 23 -9.67 -6.78 1.39
C LEU A 23 -10.79 -7.79 1.70
N PRO A 24 -12.06 -7.33 1.82
CA PRO A 24 -13.21 -8.22 1.93
C PRO A 24 -13.26 -9.19 0.75
N GLY A 25 -13.62 -10.44 1.04
CA GLY A 25 -13.67 -11.49 0.01
C GLY A 25 -12.33 -12.11 -0.32
N ALA A 26 -11.29 -11.87 0.49
CA ALA A 26 -10.00 -12.52 0.32
C ALA A 26 -10.12 -14.04 0.41
N PRO A 27 -9.42 -14.81 -0.45
CA PRO A 27 -9.43 -16.27 -0.39
C PRO A 27 -8.73 -16.77 0.88
N PRO A 28 -8.93 -18.05 1.26
CA PRO A 28 -8.18 -18.65 2.35
C PRO A 28 -6.67 -18.53 2.12
N PRO A 29 -5.85 -18.35 3.19
CA PRO A 29 -4.41 -18.17 3.04
C PRO A 29 -3.70 -19.29 2.28
N SER A 30 -4.20 -20.52 2.39
CA SER A 30 -3.66 -21.68 1.69
C SER A 30 -3.77 -21.59 0.17
N HIS A 31 -4.68 -20.79 -0.36
CA HIS A 31 -4.86 -20.61 -1.80
C HIS A 31 -3.93 -19.55 -2.40
N LEU A 32 -3.36 -18.67 -1.59
CA LEU A 32 -2.58 -17.54 -2.12
C LEU A 32 -1.32 -17.97 -2.87
N PRO A 33 -0.46 -18.89 -2.34
CA PRO A 33 0.71 -19.33 -3.11
C PRO A 33 0.35 -20.07 -4.40
N LEU A 34 -0.81 -20.71 -4.47
CA LEU A 34 -1.27 -21.44 -5.65
C LEU A 34 -1.66 -20.51 -6.79
N ASN A 35 -2.07 -19.29 -6.48
CA ASN A 35 -2.41 -18.26 -7.47
C ASN A 35 -1.58 -16.99 -7.19
N PRO A 36 -0.36 -16.90 -7.71
CA PRO A 36 0.53 -15.76 -7.40
C PRO A 36 0.00 -14.42 -7.94
N ILE A 37 -0.78 -14.40 -9.00
CA ILE A 37 -1.39 -13.18 -9.52
C ILE A 37 -2.42 -12.64 -8.53
N LEU A 38 -3.26 -13.50 -7.99
CA LEU A 38 -4.21 -13.14 -6.94
C LEU A 38 -3.50 -12.68 -5.67
N TYR A 39 -2.41 -13.35 -5.29
CA TYR A 39 -1.57 -12.98 -4.16
C TYR A 39 -1.04 -11.55 -4.31
N LEU A 40 -0.44 -11.25 -5.46
CA LEU A 40 0.08 -9.93 -5.79
C LEU A 40 -1.02 -8.86 -5.74
N THR A 41 -2.14 -9.12 -6.38
CA THR A 41 -3.27 -8.18 -6.45
C THR A 41 -3.84 -7.92 -5.05
N LEU A 42 -4.01 -8.96 -4.25
CA LEU A 42 -4.51 -8.85 -2.88
C LEU A 42 -3.57 -7.99 -2.02
N ALA A 43 -2.26 -8.20 -2.12
CA ALA A 43 -1.28 -7.42 -1.39
C ALA A 43 -1.36 -5.93 -1.75
N ILE A 44 -1.39 -5.62 -3.03
CA ILE A 44 -1.44 -4.23 -3.51
C ILE A 44 -2.76 -3.57 -3.08
N ASP A 45 -3.89 -4.20 -3.33
CA ASP A 45 -5.19 -3.60 -3.06
C ASP A 45 -5.50 -3.47 -1.56
N SER A 46 -4.93 -4.34 -0.72
CA SER A 46 -5.12 -4.28 0.73
C SER A 46 -4.45 -3.07 1.36
N VAL A 47 -3.32 -2.62 0.84
CA VAL A 47 -2.60 -1.44 1.35
C VAL A 47 -2.80 -0.18 0.51
N ALA A 48 -3.57 -0.27 -0.57
CA ALA A 48 -3.83 0.88 -1.41
C ALA A 48 -4.60 1.96 -0.65
N PRO A 49 -4.09 3.20 -0.57
CA PRO A 49 -4.76 4.27 0.16
C PRO A 49 -6.04 4.69 -0.54
N LEU A 50 -7.07 5.04 0.23
CA LEU A 50 -8.34 5.51 -0.31
C LEU A 50 -8.28 6.96 -0.77
N MET A 51 -7.34 7.74 -0.22
CA MET A 51 -7.22 9.16 -0.45
C MET A 51 -5.75 9.60 -0.44
N ARG A 52 -5.51 10.77 -0.96
CA ARG A 52 -4.25 11.49 -0.79
C ARG A 52 -4.53 12.85 -0.17
N ILE A 53 -3.51 13.45 0.42
CA ILE A 53 -3.59 14.80 0.96
C ILE A 53 -3.02 15.77 -0.07
N ARG A 54 -3.85 16.71 -0.48
CA ARG A 54 -3.46 17.80 -1.36
C ARG A 54 -3.22 19.06 -0.52
N SER A 55 -2.08 19.68 -0.70
CA SER A 55 -1.78 20.97 -0.09
C SER A 55 -2.18 22.09 -1.04
N GLN A 56 -3.10 22.95 -0.60
CA GLN A 56 -3.54 24.11 -1.37
C GLN A 56 -3.04 25.37 -0.69
N LYS A 57 -2.09 26.05 -1.30
CA LYS A 57 -1.54 27.33 -0.80
C LYS A 57 -2.58 28.43 -0.91
N GLY A 58 -2.64 29.28 0.12
CA GLY A 58 -3.48 30.46 0.12
C GLY A 58 -4.97 30.23 0.35
N ALA A 59 -5.44 29.02 0.47
CA ALA A 59 -6.86 28.71 0.67
C ALA A 59 -7.39 29.15 2.04
N ALA A 60 -6.51 29.13 3.06
CA ALA A 60 -6.86 29.53 4.42
C ALA A 60 -6.49 30.99 4.74
N GLY A 61 -5.88 31.73 3.81
CA GLY A 61 -5.27 33.03 4.06
C GLY A 61 -3.96 32.90 4.85
N GLY A 62 -3.06 33.87 4.74
CA GLY A 62 -1.89 33.94 5.61
C GLY A 62 -0.73 33.00 5.32
N GLY A 63 -0.60 32.44 4.12
CA GLY A 63 0.60 31.71 3.68
C GLY A 63 0.74 30.27 4.13
N VAL A 64 -0.16 29.73 4.97
CA VAL A 64 -0.18 28.34 5.37
C VAL A 64 -0.97 27.51 4.34
N ALA A 65 -0.37 26.42 3.87
CA ALA A 65 -1.04 25.50 2.95
C ALA A 65 -2.15 24.74 3.68
N LEU A 66 -3.36 24.77 3.13
CA LEU A 66 -4.48 24.00 3.64
C LEU A 66 -4.37 22.57 3.12
N GLN A 67 -4.50 21.60 4.00
CA GLN A 67 -4.48 20.20 3.64
C GLN A 67 -5.90 19.71 3.36
N ILE A 68 -6.11 19.18 2.16
CA ILE A 68 -7.43 18.73 1.70
C ILE A 68 -7.31 17.26 1.29
N PRO A 69 -8.12 16.37 1.89
CA PRO A 69 -8.16 14.98 1.45
C PRO A 69 -8.88 14.89 0.10
N VAL A 70 -8.26 14.17 -0.84
CA VAL A 70 -8.80 13.95 -2.18
C VAL A 70 -8.96 12.45 -2.41
N PRO A 71 -10.14 11.96 -2.80
CA PRO A 71 -10.32 10.55 -3.09
C PRO A 71 -9.50 10.13 -4.30
N LEU A 72 -9.02 8.89 -4.28
CA LEU A 72 -8.25 8.31 -5.36
C LEU A 72 -9.08 7.28 -6.12
N GLY A 73 -8.98 7.28 -7.46
CA GLY A 73 -9.49 6.21 -8.29
C GLY A 73 -8.65 4.94 -8.13
N GLN A 74 -9.18 3.80 -8.54
CA GLN A 74 -8.52 2.50 -8.35
C GLN A 74 -7.11 2.46 -8.93
N ARG A 75 -6.91 3.00 -10.12
CA ARG A 75 -5.59 3.04 -10.76
C ARG A 75 -4.57 3.87 -9.96
N GLN A 76 -5.01 5.02 -9.45
CA GLN A 76 -4.17 5.88 -8.62
C GLN A 76 -3.86 5.25 -7.26
N ARG A 77 -4.83 4.55 -6.67
CA ARG A 77 -4.65 3.82 -5.41
C ARG A 77 -3.60 2.71 -5.57
N ARG A 78 -3.70 1.93 -6.63
CA ARG A 78 -2.73 0.87 -6.94
C ARG A 78 -1.34 1.42 -7.22
N ALA A 79 -1.25 2.53 -7.95
CA ALA A 79 0.02 3.19 -8.22
C ALA A 79 0.72 3.67 -6.94
N ALA A 80 -0.02 4.24 -6.00
CA ALA A 80 0.51 4.65 -4.70
C ALA A 80 1.01 3.46 -3.89
N ALA A 81 0.22 2.39 -3.80
CA ALA A 81 0.61 1.16 -3.08
C ALA A 81 1.86 0.53 -3.69
N LEU A 82 1.91 0.44 -5.00
CA LEU A 82 3.05 -0.13 -5.72
C LEU A 82 4.32 0.70 -5.49
N GLY A 83 4.21 2.02 -5.52
CA GLY A 83 5.33 2.92 -5.21
C GLY A 83 5.88 2.68 -3.80
N TRP A 84 5.02 2.50 -2.81
CA TRP A 84 5.44 2.20 -1.44
C TRP A 84 6.09 0.82 -1.32
N ILE A 85 5.53 -0.18 -1.97
CA ILE A 85 6.09 -1.54 -1.98
C ILE A 85 7.48 -1.56 -2.61
N LEU A 86 7.65 -0.91 -3.75
CA LEU A 86 8.95 -0.82 -4.44
C LEU A 86 9.96 -0.02 -3.61
N GLY A 87 9.55 1.05 -2.97
CA GLY A 87 10.39 1.84 -2.08
C GLY A 87 10.90 1.03 -0.89
N ASN A 88 10.04 0.25 -0.26
CA ASN A 88 10.43 -0.63 0.85
C ASN A 88 11.31 -1.79 0.38
N ALA A 89 10.99 -2.39 -0.76
CA ALA A 89 11.78 -3.47 -1.32
C ALA A 89 13.22 -3.05 -1.65
N SER A 90 13.40 -1.83 -2.14
CA SER A 90 14.73 -1.29 -2.44
C SER A 90 15.60 -1.10 -1.20
N LYS A 91 14.99 -0.91 -0.04
CA LYS A 91 15.69 -0.75 1.25
C LYS A 91 16.01 -2.09 1.93
N ARG A 92 15.42 -3.18 1.49
CA ARG A 92 15.71 -4.50 2.07
C ARG A 92 17.10 -4.97 1.67
N ASN A 93 17.77 -5.63 2.60
CA ASN A 93 19.04 -6.29 2.31
C ASN A 93 18.81 -7.55 1.48
N ASN A 94 19.80 -7.86 0.63
CA ASN A 94 19.79 -9.11 -0.11
C ASN A 94 19.90 -10.29 0.86
N VAL A 95 19.08 -11.30 0.66
CA VAL A 95 19.20 -12.57 1.36
C VAL A 95 20.00 -13.51 0.46
N GLY A 96 21.21 -13.87 0.87
CA GLY A 96 22.11 -14.71 0.09
C GLY A 96 23.02 -13.96 -0.89
N SER A 97 23.94 -14.69 -1.52
CA SER A 97 24.92 -14.12 -2.46
C SER A 97 24.25 -13.75 -3.77
N GLY A 98 23.78 -12.52 -3.91
CA GLY A 98 23.84 -11.97 -5.12
C GLY A 98 22.73 -11.70 -6.04
N ARG A 99 22.61 -12.36 -7.09
CA ARG A 99 21.85 -11.98 -8.29
C ARG A 99 20.37 -12.32 -8.18
N GLY A 100 19.49 -11.45 -8.65
CA GLY A 100 18.04 -11.65 -8.64
C GLY A 100 17.36 -11.13 -7.39
N SER A 101 18.09 -10.41 -6.60
CA SER A 101 17.70 -9.91 -5.32
C SER A 101 16.54 -8.92 -5.34
N LEU A 102 16.34 -8.14 -6.40
CA LEU A 102 15.24 -7.19 -6.46
C LEU A 102 13.90 -7.90 -6.54
N ALA A 103 13.75 -8.87 -7.42
CA ALA A 103 12.51 -9.66 -7.53
C ALA A 103 12.21 -10.38 -6.21
N GLN A 104 13.21 -10.96 -5.58
CA GLN A 104 13.08 -11.61 -4.29
C GLN A 104 12.68 -10.63 -3.18
N ARG A 105 13.29 -9.46 -3.14
CA ARG A 105 12.96 -8.40 -2.18
C ARG A 105 11.54 -7.89 -2.36
N ILE A 106 11.07 -7.71 -3.59
CA ILE A 106 9.69 -7.33 -3.89
C ILE A 106 8.73 -8.41 -3.42
N ALA A 107 9.02 -9.68 -3.72
CA ALA A 107 8.19 -10.80 -3.27
C ALA A 107 8.13 -10.89 -1.74
N GLN A 108 9.24 -10.71 -1.06
CA GLN A 108 9.29 -10.67 0.41
C GLN A 108 8.46 -9.53 0.99
N GLU A 109 8.49 -8.36 0.35
CA GLU A 109 7.67 -7.22 0.77
C GLU A 109 6.18 -7.50 0.58
N LEU A 110 5.78 -8.10 -0.54
CA LEU A 110 4.40 -8.49 -0.80
C LEU A 110 3.89 -9.50 0.23
N ILE A 111 4.70 -10.48 0.59
CA ILE A 111 4.38 -11.46 1.63
C ILE A 111 4.23 -10.75 2.99
N ALA A 112 5.15 -9.85 3.31
CA ALA A 112 5.10 -9.07 4.55
C ALA A 112 3.83 -8.20 4.63
N VAL A 113 3.38 -7.64 3.52
CA VAL A 113 2.12 -6.89 3.44
C VAL A 113 0.94 -7.79 3.77
N VAL A 114 0.83 -8.95 3.15
CA VAL A 114 -0.28 -9.89 3.40
C VAL A 114 -0.26 -10.41 4.84
N GLU A 115 0.91 -10.65 5.41
CA GLU A 115 1.06 -11.08 6.80
C GLU A 115 0.92 -9.93 7.83
N GLY A 116 0.79 -8.69 7.38
CA GLY A 116 0.64 -7.55 8.27
C GLY A 116 1.91 -7.05 8.92
N ARG A 117 3.09 -7.50 8.48
CA ARG A 117 4.41 -7.13 9.03
C ARG A 117 5.03 -5.89 8.39
N SER A 118 4.51 -5.46 7.23
CA SER A 118 5.07 -4.33 6.50
C SER A 118 4.75 -2.99 7.13
N SER A 119 5.71 -2.07 7.14
CA SER A 119 5.51 -0.68 7.56
C SER A 119 4.54 0.11 6.67
N ILE A 120 4.21 -0.41 5.50
CA ILE A 120 3.24 0.20 4.58
C ILE A 120 1.86 0.32 5.22
N TRP A 121 1.48 -0.64 6.08
CA TRP A 121 0.24 -0.55 6.85
C TRP A 121 0.18 0.69 7.72
N ASP A 122 1.28 1.03 8.39
CA ASP A 122 1.37 2.22 9.23
C ASP A 122 1.29 3.49 8.39
N ARG A 123 1.93 3.48 7.22
CA ARG A 123 1.89 4.59 6.28
C ARG A 123 0.48 4.82 5.73
N ARG A 124 -0.23 3.76 5.38
CA ARG A 124 -1.64 3.82 4.97
C ARG A 124 -2.52 4.38 6.08
N ASN A 125 -2.37 3.86 7.28
CA ASN A 125 -3.16 4.28 8.43
C ASN A 125 -2.89 5.74 8.81
N ALA A 126 -1.63 6.19 8.75
CA ALA A 126 -1.26 7.58 8.99
C ALA A 126 -1.90 8.52 7.97
N MET A 127 -1.90 8.13 6.69
CA MET A 127 -2.53 8.92 5.62
C MET A 127 -4.06 9.01 5.80
N HIS A 128 -4.71 7.91 6.15
CA HIS A 128 -6.15 7.91 6.43
C HIS A 128 -6.50 8.73 7.66
N LYS A 129 -5.71 8.64 8.72
CA LYS A 129 -5.88 9.45 9.93
C LYS A 129 -5.74 10.94 9.63
N GLN A 130 -4.74 11.31 8.84
CA GLN A 130 -4.54 12.70 8.40
C GLN A 130 -5.72 13.17 7.54
N GLY A 131 -6.23 12.34 6.65
CA GLY A 131 -7.40 12.65 5.83
C GLY A 131 -8.66 12.86 6.65
N VAL A 132 -8.89 12.04 7.68
CA VAL A 132 -10.03 12.21 8.61
C VAL A 132 -9.89 13.50 9.40
N ALA A 133 -8.70 13.84 9.88
CA ALA A 133 -8.44 15.10 10.59
C ALA A 133 -8.68 16.32 9.71
N ALA A 134 -8.40 16.22 8.41
CA ALA A 134 -8.55 17.30 7.44
C ALA A 134 -9.94 17.31 6.74
N ARG A 135 -10.85 16.44 7.12
CA ARG A 135 -12.17 16.29 6.44
C ARG A 135 -12.99 17.58 6.38
N ALA A 136 -12.87 18.42 7.38
CA ALA A 136 -13.60 19.69 7.42
C ALA A 136 -13.19 20.65 6.29
N ASN A 137 -12.01 20.48 5.74
CA ASN A 137 -11.47 21.33 4.67
C ASN A 137 -12.12 21.07 3.31
N ILE A 138 -12.82 19.95 3.14
CA ILE A 138 -13.58 19.61 1.93
C ILE A 138 -14.74 20.58 1.71
N VAL A 139 -15.31 21.11 2.80
CA VAL A 139 -16.53 21.91 2.82
C VAL A 139 -16.26 23.41 2.70
N LEU A 140 -15.02 23.81 2.35
CA LEU A 140 -14.71 25.23 2.13
C LEU A 140 -15.55 25.79 0.99
N PRO A 141 -16.21 26.97 1.21
CA PRO A 141 -17.01 27.58 0.15
C PRO A 141 -16.11 27.91 -1.04
N ARG A 142 -16.57 27.52 -2.24
CA ARG A 142 -15.92 27.92 -3.47
C ARG A 142 -15.96 29.45 -3.54
N LYS A 143 -14.81 30.08 -3.66
CA LYS A 143 -14.77 31.49 -4.04
C LYS A 143 -15.48 31.62 -5.38
N ARG A 144 -16.58 32.35 -5.40
CA ARG A 144 -17.24 32.77 -6.62
C ARG A 144 -16.36 33.73 -7.39
#